data_208f5f888e1f841e2b44370a8e21ee92
#
_entry.id   208f5f888e1f841e2b44370a8e21ee92
#
_cell.length_a   1.000
_cell.length_b   1.000
_cell.length_c   1.000
_cell.angle_alpha   90.00
_cell.angle_beta   90.00
_cell.angle_gamma   90.00
#
_symmetry.space_group_name_H-M   'P 1'
#
loop_
_entity.id
_entity.type
_entity.pdbx_description
1 polymer ?
#
loop_
_entity_poly.entity_id
_entity_poly.type
_entity_poly.pdbx_seq_one_letter_code
_entity_poly.pdbx_strand_id
1 'polypeptide(L)'
;MARVRTYHNYNEAWGEWRRLGIPDRAFTRFDLASRQFIFIDSVSKEEVSALQEELAPKKVTVLPCRGDRALVAITPLTLESVLMTGASPRVMEMGEALRFRNDVEPPAFEWSGGSLDLSRPRVMGILNVTPDSFSDGGRHLDADAAMQSALAMKDEGVDIIDIGGESTRPGSSPVTPDQEWSRISDVVKRVSEEVGLPISVDTRRPEVAKKALRAGAVMVNDVSGLKDGMIEVVREEGAAAFVMHMRGEPSNMQDDTRYTDVVGDVYAFLEKRVREAVSAGIPRERLGIDPGLGFAKDVDGNLEIMSRLDELRSMGRPVLLGASRKAFLGKIAGGGPEDRLDASLAAAAVACWQGVHLFRVHDVKETVRTLKAASAMRSGISPR
;
A
#
# COMPACT_ATOMS: atom_id res chain seq x y z
N MET A 1 -8.15 14.11 8.42
CA MET A 1 -7.04 13.19 8.11
C MET A 1 -5.74 13.94 8.02
N ALA A 2 -4.66 13.43 8.61
CA ALA A 2 -3.36 14.06 8.55
C ALA A 2 -2.37 13.18 7.77
N ARG A 3 -1.69 13.76 6.77
CA ARG A 3 -0.69 13.12 5.93
C ARG A 3 0.58 13.96 5.94
N VAL A 4 1.71 13.35 6.27
CA VAL A 4 3.00 14.06 6.34
C VAL A 4 3.68 14.04 4.99
N ARG A 5 4.00 15.20 4.46
CA ARG A 5 4.69 15.43 3.20
C ARG A 5 6.13 15.88 3.44
N THR A 6 7.09 15.29 2.74
CA THR A 6 8.47 15.79 2.67
C THR A 6 8.75 16.33 1.28
N TYR A 7 9.38 17.48 1.23
CA TYR A 7 9.88 18.05 0.00
C TYR A 7 11.39 17.87 -0.08
N HIS A 8 11.87 17.32 -1.17
CA HIS A 8 13.31 17.10 -1.37
C HIS A 8 14.02 18.34 -1.89
N ASN A 9 13.28 19.23 -2.55
CA ASN A 9 13.82 20.50 -3.03
C ASN A 9 12.72 21.57 -3.13
N TYR A 10 13.19 22.82 -3.26
CA TYR A 10 12.29 23.98 -3.26
C TYR A 10 11.37 24.04 -4.49
N ASN A 11 11.85 23.59 -5.65
CA ASN A 11 11.05 23.63 -6.87
C ASN A 11 9.86 22.64 -6.80
N GLU A 12 10.07 21.47 -6.19
CA GLU A 12 9.02 20.50 -5.94
C GLU A 12 7.93 21.09 -5.03
N ALA A 13 8.33 21.62 -3.88
CA ALA A 13 7.41 22.27 -2.94
C ALA A 13 6.64 23.41 -3.59
N TRP A 14 7.33 24.26 -4.33
CA TRP A 14 6.76 25.41 -5.00
C TRP A 14 5.74 25.04 -6.07
N GLY A 15 6.05 24.04 -6.89
CA GLY A 15 5.13 23.53 -7.91
C GLY A 15 3.83 22.98 -7.31
N GLU A 16 3.91 22.21 -6.22
CA GLU A 16 2.75 21.67 -5.53
C GLU A 16 1.96 22.76 -4.82
N TRP A 17 2.61 23.68 -4.11
CA TRP A 17 1.93 24.78 -3.40
C TRP A 17 1.12 25.67 -4.34
N ARG A 18 1.62 25.97 -5.54
CA ARG A 18 0.87 26.70 -6.56
C ARG A 18 -0.37 25.94 -7.04
N ARG A 19 -0.24 24.63 -7.27
CA ARG A 19 -1.39 23.78 -7.63
C ARG A 19 -2.47 23.81 -6.55
N LEU A 20 -2.06 23.81 -5.29
CA LEU A 20 -2.94 23.85 -4.11
C LEU A 20 -3.47 25.26 -3.76
N GLY A 21 -3.05 26.29 -4.53
CA GLY A 21 -3.49 27.67 -4.32
C GLY A 21 -2.82 28.38 -3.14
N ILE A 22 -1.69 27.86 -2.66
CA ILE A 22 -0.91 28.46 -1.60
C ILE A 22 -0.11 29.65 -2.17
N PRO A 23 -0.20 30.87 -1.56
CA PRO A 23 0.52 32.03 -2.06
C PRO A 23 2.04 31.86 -2.01
N ASP A 24 2.73 32.33 -3.04
CA ASP A 24 4.19 32.24 -3.18
C ASP A 24 4.98 32.80 -1.98
N ARG A 25 4.41 33.77 -1.28
CA ARG A 25 5.01 34.43 -0.11
C ARG A 25 4.74 33.75 1.23
N ALA A 26 3.97 32.65 1.24
CA ALA A 26 3.56 31.99 2.49
C ALA A 26 4.74 31.34 3.21
N PHE A 27 5.75 30.87 2.47
CA PHE A 27 6.94 30.23 2.99
C PHE A 27 8.23 30.78 2.38
N THR A 28 9.31 30.71 3.15
CA THR A 28 10.67 31.01 2.72
C THR A 28 11.45 29.71 2.44
N ARG A 29 12.61 29.82 1.78
CA ARG A 29 13.47 28.66 1.51
C ARG A 29 13.93 27.93 2.79
N PHE A 30 14.05 28.62 3.90
CA PHE A 30 14.48 28.05 5.18
C PHE A 30 13.41 27.16 5.80
N ASP A 31 12.13 27.36 5.46
CA ASP A 31 11.03 26.57 6.02
C ASP A 31 11.10 25.09 5.61
N LEU A 32 11.63 24.76 4.43
CA LEU A 32 11.77 23.39 3.98
C LEU A 32 12.71 22.53 4.85
N ALA A 33 13.76 23.12 5.37
CA ALA A 33 14.78 22.42 6.15
C ALA A 33 14.37 22.21 7.62
N SER A 34 13.53 23.10 8.16
CA SER A 34 13.20 23.13 9.60
C SER A 34 11.80 22.62 9.93
N ARG A 35 10.91 22.47 8.95
CA ARG A 35 9.50 22.16 9.18
C ARG A 35 9.06 20.87 8.57
N GLN A 36 8.12 20.23 9.25
CA GLN A 36 7.29 19.18 8.67
C GLN A 36 6.06 19.82 8.04
N PHE A 37 5.65 19.29 6.90
CA PHE A 37 4.47 19.75 6.18
C PHE A 37 3.39 18.68 6.31
N ILE A 38 2.32 19.04 7.01
CA ILE A 38 1.22 18.10 7.29
C ILE A 38 -0.01 18.58 6.55
N PHE A 39 -0.47 17.77 5.60
CA PHE A 39 -1.76 17.99 4.97
C PHE A 39 -2.87 17.42 5.82
N ILE A 40 -3.94 18.17 5.94
CA ILE A 40 -5.18 17.74 6.57
C ILE A 40 -6.26 17.77 5.51
N ASP A 41 -6.77 16.59 5.18
CA ASP A 41 -7.84 16.43 4.21
C ASP A 41 -9.21 16.42 4.92
N SER A 42 -10.28 16.73 4.18
CA SER A 42 -11.66 16.79 4.67
C SER A 42 -11.81 17.72 5.89
N VAL A 43 -11.34 18.95 5.74
CA VAL A 43 -11.37 19.98 6.79
C VAL A 43 -12.26 21.14 6.35
N SER A 44 -13.20 21.55 7.21
CA SER A 44 -14.06 22.72 6.95
C SER A 44 -13.30 24.03 7.16
N LYS A 45 -13.86 25.15 6.70
CA LYS A 45 -13.28 26.48 6.92
C LYS A 45 -13.23 26.82 8.41
N GLU A 46 -14.24 26.42 9.17
CA GLU A 46 -14.35 26.60 10.61
C GLU A 46 -13.26 25.81 11.33
N GLU A 47 -13.01 24.56 10.94
CA GLU A 47 -11.92 23.74 11.47
C GLU A 47 -10.55 24.36 11.15
N VAL A 48 -10.35 24.90 9.94
CA VAL A 48 -9.10 25.59 9.59
C VAL A 48 -8.90 26.81 10.49
N SER A 49 -9.96 27.62 10.73
CA SER A 49 -9.89 28.78 11.62
C SER A 49 -9.58 28.37 13.05
N ALA A 50 -10.20 27.30 13.55
CA ALA A 50 -9.94 26.78 14.90
C ALA A 50 -8.48 26.31 15.04
N LEU A 51 -7.93 25.60 14.02
CA LEU A 51 -6.52 25.21 14.01
C LEU A 51 -5.58 26.41 13.96
N GLN A 52 -5.93 27.47 13.21
CA GLN A 52 -5.16 28.71 13.19
C GLN A 52 -5.11 29.36 14.56
N GLU A 53 -6.25 29.46 15.27
CA GLU A 53 -6.33 30.02 16.62
C GLU A 53 -5.55 29.18 17.65
N GLU A 54 -5.73 27.84 17.62
CA GLU A 54 -5.04 26.91 18.52
C GLU A 54 -3.52 26.97 18.38
N LEU A 55 -3.03 27.03 17.13
CA LEU A 55 -1.60 26.94 16.81
C LEU A 55 -0.88 28.30 16.71
N ALA A 56 -1.62 29.43 16.67
CA ALA A 56 -1.05 30.78 16.56
C ALA A 56 -0.08 31.13 17.71
N PRO A 57 -0.34 30.79 18.98
CA PRO A 57 0.58 31.10 20.09
C PRO A 57 1.95 30.41 19.95
N LYS A 58 2.00 29.32 19.21
CA LYS A 58 3.23 28.53 18.90
C LYS A 58 3.90 28.95 17.59
N LYS A 59 3.40 30.01 16.93
CA LYS A 59 3.91 30.51 15.65
C LYS A 59 3.90 29.45 14.53
N VAL A 60 2.93 28.55 14.55
CA VAL A 60 2.73 27.53 13.51
C VAL A 60 1.94 28.14 12.36
N THR A 61 2.34 27.81 11.14
CA THR A 61 1.65 28.29 9.94
C THR A 61 0.58 27.28 9.53
N VAL A 62 -0.67 27.70 9.45
CA VAL A 62 -1.81 26.90 8.93
C VAL A 62 -2.40 27.61 7.75
N LEU A 63 -2.38 26.98 6.58
CA LEU A 63 -2.83 27.55 5.32
C LEU A 63 -4.00 26.73 4.73
N PRO A 64 -5.11 27.39 4.41
CA PRO A 64 -6.16 26.74 3.62
C PRO A 64 -5.61 26.43 2.19
N CYS A 65 -5.95 25.25 1.68
CA CYS A 65 -5.64 24.81 0.33
C CYS A 65 -6.92 24.70 -0.51
N ARG A 66 -6.75 24.50 -1.82
CA ARG A 66 -7.89 24.19 -2.70
C ARG A 66 -8.53 22.86 -2.30
N GLY A 67 -9.86 22.80 -2.41
CA GLY A 67 -10.66 21.72 -1.86
C GLY A 67 -10.72 21.82 -0.33
N ASP A 68 -11.32 20.86 0.32
CA ASP A 68 -11.46 20.82 1.78
C ASP A 68 -10.15 20.33 2.42
N ARG A 69 -9.08 21.12 2.25
CA ARG A 69 -7.70 20.79 2.69
C ARG A 69 -7.07 21.96 3.42
N ALA A 70 -6.17 21.62 4.35
CA ALA A 70 -5.26 22.58 4.95
C ALA A 70 -3.83 22.05 4.94
N LEU A 71 -2.84 22.96 4.88
CA LEU A 71 -1.43 22.66 5.06
C LEU A 71 -0.96 23.29 6.38
N VAL A 72 -0.37 22.48 7.24
CA VAL A 72 0.27 22.90 8.48
C VAL A 72 1.77 22.73 8.33
N ALA A 73 2.51 23.83 8.54
CA ALA A 73 3.97 23.80 8.56
C ALA A 73 4.45 23.99 10.01
N ILE A 74 4.99 22.92 10.60
CA ILE A 74 5.32 22.84 12.02
C ILE A 74 6.68 22.16 12.24
N THR A 75 7.46 22.60 13.25
CA THR A 75 8.65 21.84 13.62
C THR A 75 8.28 20.66 14.52
N PRO A 76 9.04 19.54 14.51
CA PRO A 76 8.78 18.41 15.40
C PRO A 76 8.70 18.80 16.88
N LEU A 77 9.63 19.63 17.36
CA LEU A 77 9.64 20.12 18.74
C LEU A 77 8.39 20.95 19.09
N THR A 78 7.93 21.78 18.15
CA THR A 78 6.70 22.56 18.36
C THR A 78 5.48 21.66 18.45
N LEU A 79 5.40 20.64 17.58
CA LEU A 79 4.30 19.68 17.61
C LEU A 79 4.28 18.89 18.94
N GLU A 80 5.41 18.38 19.40
CA GLU A 80 5.53 17.74 20.71
C GLU A 80 5.06 18.65 21.84
N SER A 81 5.51 19.91 21.84
CA SER A 81 5.07 20.90 22.84
C SER A 81 3.55 21.13 22.83
N VAL A 82 2.91 21.14 21.66
CA VAL A 82 1.45 21.30 21.55
C VAL A 82 0.75 20.06 22.08
N LEU A 83 1.20 18.87 21.70
CA LEU A 83 0.62 17.60 22.15
C LEU A 83 0.65 17.45 23.67
N MET A 84 1.71 17.92 24.33
CA MET A 84 1.84 17.88 25.79
C MET A 84 0.91 18.86 26.52
N THR A 85 0.41 19.90 25.88
CA THR A 85 -0.39 20.98 26.53
C THR A 85 -1.91 20.80 26.38
N GLY A 86 -2.36 19.65 25.86
CA GLY A 86 -3.78 19.36 25.65
C GLY A 86 -4.25 19.82 24.27
N ALA A 87 -3.94 19.05 23.25
CA ALA A 87 -4.25 19.34 21.85
C ALA A 87 -5.67 18.90 21.46
N SER A 88 -6.24 19.58 20.48
CA SER A 88 -7.49 19.16 19.84
C SER A 88 -7.35 17.80 19.12
N PRO A 89 -8.46 17.09 18.84
CA PRO A 89 -8.39 15.82 18.11
C PRO A 89 -7.64 15.92 16.78
N ARG A 90 -7.73 17.05 16.07
CA ARG A 90 -7.02 17.26 14.79
C ARG A 90 -5.50 17.38 14.99
N VAL A 91 -5.06 18.05 16.04
CA VAL A 91 -3.63 18.16 16.35
C VAL A 91 -3.08 16.82 16.85
N MET A 92 -3.86 16.06 17.61
CA MET A 92 -3.51 14.70 17.99
C MET A 92 -3.31 13.80 16.76
N GLU A 93 -4.22 13.88 15.80
CA GLU A 93 -4.13 13.17 14.51
C GLU A 93 -2.85 13.53 13.72
N MET A 94 -2.45 14.81 13.73
CA MET A 94 -1.18 15.26 13.13
C MET A 94 0.03 14.63 13.81
N GLY A 95 0.00 14.56 15.14
CA GLY A 95 1.04 13.93 15.95
C GLY A 95 1.19 12.44 15.65
N GLU A 96 0.07 11.73 15.57
CA GLU A 96 0.06 10.32 15.20
C GLU A 96 0.61 10.09 13.78
N ALA A 97 0.16 10.87 12.81
CA ALA A 97 0.63 10.76 11.42
C ALA A 97 2.14 10.98 11.30
N LEU A 98 2.68 11.97 12.02
CA LEU A 98 4.12 12.22 12.04
C LEU A 98 4.87 11.08 12.74
N ARG A 99 4.36 10.58 13.87
CA ARG A 99 4.93 9.44 14.56
C ARG A 99 5.00 8.22 13.64
N PHE A 100 3.88 7.81 13.06
CA PHE A 100 3.83 6.64 12.16
C PHE A 100 4.76 6.77 10.96
N ARG A 101 4.87 7.97 10.39
CA ARG A 101 5.79 8.20 9.28
C ARG A 101 7.25 8.07 9.68
N ASN A 102 7.61 8.56 10.86
CA ASN A 102 8.99 8.64 11.35
C ASN A 102 9.39 7.44 12.21
N ASP A 103 8.42 6.67 12.72
CA ASP A 103 8.69 5.54 13.61
C ASP A 103 9.58 4.49 12.94
N VAL A 104 10.55 4.05 13.72
CA VAL A 104 11.46 2.97 13.36
C VAL A 104 10.78 1.61 13.53
N GLU A 105 9.77 1.53 14.43
CA GLU A 105 9.02 0.30 14.66
C GLU A 105 7.95 0.12 13.59
N PRO A 106 7.93 -1.04 12.92
CA PRO A 106 6.92 -1.35 11.94
C PRO A 106 5.55 -1.52 12.62
N PRO A 107 4.45 -1.21 11.91
CA PRO A 107 3.13 -1.50 12.42
C PRO A 107 2.93 -3.01 12.60
N ALA A 108 2.16 -3.41 13.61
CA ALA A 108 1.74 -4.80 13.74
C ALA A 108 0.87 -5.23 12.54
N PHE A 109 1.05 -6.48 12.08
CA PHE A 109 0.22 -7.09 11.04
C PHE A 109 -0.15 -8.50 11.46
N GLU A 110 -1.42 -8.69 11.79
CA GLU A 110 -1.90 -9.86 12.52
C GLU A 110 -3.13 -10.50 11.85
N TRP A 111 -3.38 -11.75 12.13
CA TRP A 111 -4.62 -12.49 11.85
C TRP A 111 -4.96 -13.43 12.97
N SER A 112 -6.11 -14.07 12.94
CA SER A 112 -6.47 -15.05 13.95
C SER A 112 -5.47 -16.22 13.97
N GLY A 113 -4.70 -16.32 15.06
CA GLY A 113 -3.71 -17.38 15.25
C GLY A 113 -2.30 -17.09 14.74
N GLY A 114 -2.01 -15.87 14.27
CA GLY A 114 -0.66 -15.53 13.83
C GLY A 114 -0.41 -14.05 13.56
N SER A 115 0.83 -13.74 13.24
CA SER A 115 1.28 -12.40 12.88
C SER A 115 2.45 -12.45 11.90
N LEU A 116 2.69 -11.36 11.21
CA LEU A 116 3.87 -11.14 10.37
C LEU A 116 4.78 -10.11 11.02
N ASP A 117 5.99 -10.49 11.33
CA ASP A 117 7.03 -9.56 11.76
C ASP A 117 7.47 -8.67 10.58
N LEU A 118 7.28 -7.37 10.71
CA LEU A 118 7.64 -6.36 9.72
C LEU A 118 8.93 -5.60 10.05
N SER A 119 9.76 -6.13 10.95
CA SER A 119 11.07 -5.54 11.30
C SER A 119 12.04 -5.48 10.12
N ARG A 120 11.77 -6.27 9.07
CA ARG A 120 12.44 -6.23 7.78
C ARG A 120 11.42 -6.21 6.63
N PRO A 121 11.81 -5.78 5.43
CA PRO A 121 10.98 -5.93 4.25
C PRO A 121 10.58 -7.40 4.02
N ARG A 122 9.31 -7.65 3.69
CA ARG A 122 8.74 -8.98 3.45
C ARG A 122 8.38 -9.15 1.99
N VAL A 123 8.52 -10.35 1.49
CA VAL A 123 8.23 -10.72 0.11
C VAL A 123 6.97 -11.58 0.05
N MET A 124 6.02 -11.14 -0.75
CA MET A 124 4.80 -11.86 -1.10
C MET A 124 4.93 -12.36 -2.55
N GLY A 125 5.09 -13.67 -2.73
CA GLY A 125 5.25 -14.30 -4.04
C GLY A 125 3.91 -14.52 -4.72
N ILE A 126 3.80 -14.12 -5.98
CA ILE A 126 2.60 -14.24 -6.80
C ILE A 126 2.50 -15.66 -7.36
N LEU A 127 1.43 -16.37 -7.00
CA LEU A 127 1.11 -17.68 -7.55
C LEU A 127 -0.23 -17.62 -8.30
N ASN A 128 -0.17 -17.32 -9.59
CA ASN A 128 -1.34 -17.27 -10.45
C ASN A 128 -1.72 -18.67 -10.95
N VAL A 129 -2.95 -19.09 -10.65
CA VAL A 129 -3.52 -20.37 -11.11
C VAL A 129 -4.56 -20.06 -12.19
N THR A 130 -4.08 -19.63 -13.33
CA THR A 130 -4.91 -19.32 -14.51
C THR A 130 -4.55 -20.23 -15.68
N PRO A 131 -5.48 -20.50 -16.62
CA PRO A 131 -5.21 -21.38 -17.77
C PRO A 131 -3.97 -21.00 -18.58
N ASP A 132 -3.66 -19.69 -18.65
CA ASP A 132 -2.50 -19.19 -19.39
C ASP A 132 -1.17 -19.39 -18.62
N SER A 133 -1.23 -19.70 -17.34
CA SER A 133 -0.04 -19.85 -16.49
C SER A 133 0.56 -21.26 -16.57
N PHE A 134 -0.25 -22.27 -16.98
CA PHE A 134 0.14 -23.69 -17.01
C PHE A 134 -0.48 -24.35 -18.27
N SER A 135 0.08 -24.11 -19.41
CA SER A 135 -0.57 -24.18 -20.73
C SER A 135 -0.84 -25.57 -21.32
N ASP A 136 -0.54 -26.72 -20.69
CA ASP A 136 -0.65 -28.04 -21.38
C ASP A 136 -1.23 -29.22 -20.58
N GLY A 137 -1.85 -29.02 -19.42
CA GLY A 137 -2.29 -30.13 -18.61
C GLY A 137 -3.59 -29.89 -17.83
N GLY A 138 -4.41 -30.93 -17.65
CA GLY A 138 -5.64 -30.86 -16.89
C GLY A 138 -5.44 -30.43 -15.41
N ARG A 139 -6.52 -30.13 -14.68
CA ARG A 139 -6.53 -29.51 -13.33
C ARG A 139 -5.53 -30.06 -12.31
N HIS A 140 -5.20 -31.36 -12.34
CA HIS A 140 -4.22 -31.96 -11.41
C HIS A 140 -2.77 -31.60 -11.77
N LEU A 141 -2.43 -31.49 -13.05
CA LEU A 141 -1.11 -31.07 -13.51
C LEU A 141 -0.87 -29.60 -13.19
N ASP A 142 -1.92 -28.77 -13.28
CA ASP A 142 -1.86 -27.35 -12.90
C ASP A 142 -1.61 -27.17 -11.39
N ALA A 143 -2.25 -28.00 -10.54
CA ALA A 143 -2.06 -27.97 -9.10
C ALA A 143 -0.65 -28.47 -8.69
N ASP A 144 -0.11 -29.50 -9.35
CA ASP A 144 1.25 -29.98 -9.10
C ASP A 144 2.31 -28.95 -9.50
N ALA A 145 2.14 -28.30 -10.65
CA ALA A 145 3.02 -27.21 -11.09
C ALA A 145 2.95 -26.01 -10.14
N ALA A 146 1.76 -25.66 -9.66
CA ALA A 146 1.57 -24.62 -8.66
C ALA A 146 2.27 -24.96 -7.33
N MET A 147 2.18 -26.22 -6.88
CA MET A 147 2.88 -26.70 -5.68
C MET A 147 4.41 -26.64 -5.85
N GLN A 148 4.95 -27.07 -6.98
CA GLN A 148 6.39 -26.95 -7.25
C GLN A 148 6.83 -25.48 -7.23
N SER A 149 6.03 -24.58 -7.79
CA SER A 149 6.30 -23.14 -7.75
C SER A 149 6.27 -22.59 -6.32
N ALA A 150 5.30 -23.01 -5.50
CA ALA A 150 5.20 -22.60 -4.10
C ALA A 150 6.41 -23.08 -3.27
N LEU A 151 6.85 -24.32 -3.47
CA LEU A 151 8.04 -24.86 -2.81
C LEU A 151 9.33 -24.14 -3.29
N ALA A 152 9.45 -23.87 -4.57
CA ALA A 152 10.58 -23.07 -5.08
C ALA A 152 10.61 -21.67 -4.48
N MET A 153 9.48 -20.97 -4.40
CA MET A 153 9.38 -19.66 -3.72
C MET A 153 9.79 -19.74 -2.25
N LYS A 154 9.42 -20.83 -1.54
CA LYS A 154 9.84 -21.05 -0.14
C LYS A 154 11.37 -21.15 -0.05
N ASP A 155 11.99 -21.95 -0.90
CA ASP A 155 13.45 -22.11 -0.94
C ASP A 155 14.18 -20.80 -1.31
N GLU A 156 13.52 -19.95 -2.10
CA GLU A 156 13.99 -18.61 -2.48
C GLU A 156 13.82 -17.57 -1.38
N GLY A 157 13.10 -17.89 -0.28
CA GLY A 157 12.94 -17.05 0.90
C GLY A 157 11.73 -16.12 0.86
N VAL A 158 10.64 -16.53 0.21
CA VAL A 158 9.35 -15.84 0.28
C VAL A 158 8.79 -15.87 1.70
N ASP A 159 8.09 -14.82 2.08
CA ASP A 159 7.43 -14.74 3.41
C ASP A 159 5.93 -15.10 3.34
N ILE A 160 5.26 -14.84 2.22
CA ILE A 160 3.83 -15.06 1.99
C ILE A 160 3.65 -15.58 0.56
N ILE A 161 2.73 -16.52 0.35
CA ILE A 161 2.30 -16.94 -0.99
C ILE A 161 0.93 -16.34 -1.27
N ASP A 162 0.81 -15.57 -2.37
CA ASP A 162 -0.43 -14.92 -2.78
C ASP A 162 -1.04 -15.66 -3.96
N ILE A 163 -2.15 -16.38 -3.71
CA ILE A 163 -2.78 -17.30 -4.66
C ILE A 163 -3.97 -16.62 -5.32
N GLY A 164 -3.94 -16.50 -6.65
CA GLY A 164 -5.02 -15.90 -7.45
C GLY A 164 -5.52 -16.80 -8.57
N GLY A 165 -6.85 -16.89 -8.72
CA GLY A 165 -7.54 -17.67 -9.78
C GLY A 165 -8.12 -16.82 -10.92
N GLU A 166 -8.11 -15.50 -10.78
CA GLU A 166 -8.55 -14.53 -11.80
C GLU A 166 -7.40 -13.59 -12.17
N SER A 167 -7.27 -13.29 -13.45
CA SER A 167 -6.35 -12.25 -13.90
C SER A 167 -7.02 -10.88 -13.76
N THR A 168 -6.42 -9.97 -13.01
CA THR A 168 -6.83 -8.56 -12.89
C THR A 168 -6.09 -7.64 -13.87
N ARG A 169 -5.40 -8.19 -14.88
CA ARG A 169 -4.74 -7.43 -15.94
C ARG A 169 -5.78 -6.69 -16.80
N PRO A 170 -5.47 -5.48 -17.32
CA PRO A 170 -6.36 -4.80 -18.25
C PRO A 170 -6.77 -5.71 -19.41
N GLY A 171 -8.08 -5.77 -19.69
CA GLY A 171 -8.63 -6.58 -20.80
C GLY A 171 -8.79 -8.07 -20.51
N SER A 172 -8.51 -8.54 -19.29
CA SER A 172 -8.81 -9.93 -18.93
C SER A 172 -10.32 -10.17 -18.82
N SER A 173 -10.77 -11.34 -19.28
CA SER A 173 -12.18 -11.75 -19.15
C SER A 173 -12.48 -12.14 -17.71
N PRO A 174 -13.58 -11.63 -17.11
CA PRO A 174 -13.98 -12.01 -15.77
C PRO A 174 -14.41 -13.48 -15.73
N VAL A 175 -14.16 -14.15 -14.61
CA VAL A 175 -14.62 -15.52 -14.34
C VAL A 175 -15.71 -15.50 -13.27
N THR A 176 -16.52 -16.57 -13.19
CA THR A 176 -17.50 -16.71 -12.11
C THR A 176 -16.81 -17.08 -10.79
N PRO A 177 -17.44 -16.81 -9.61
CA PRO A 177 -16.89 -17.21 -8.32
C PRO A 177 -16.57 -18.72 -8.24
N ASP A 178 -17.41 -19.56 -8.79
CA ASP A 178 -17.21 -21.01 -8.80
C ASP A 178 -16.05 -21.44 -9.72
N GLN A 179 -15.87 -20.77 -10.84
CA GLN A 179 -14.72 -21.00 -11.71
C GLN A 179 -13.41 -20.58 -11.02
N GLU A 180 -13.39 -19.40 -10.40
CA GLU A 180 -12.24 -18.91 -9.65
C GLU A 180 -11.87 -19.88 -8.50
N TRP A 181 -12.86 -20.24 -7.68
CA TRP A 181 -12.65 -21.18 -6.59
C TRP A 181 -12.16 -22.54 -7.07
N SER A 182 -12.76 -23.07 -8.16
CA SER A 182 -12.36 -24.38 -8.71
C SER A 182 -10.92 -24.42 -9.18
N ARG A 183 -10.34 -23.30 -9.58
CA ARG A 183 -8.93 -23.19 -9.98
C ARG A 183 -7.99 -23.26 -8.77
N ILE A 184 -8.32 -22.55 -7.70
CA ILE A 184 -7.38 -22.34 -6.56
C ILE A 184 -7.62 -23.30 -5.40
N SER A 185 -8.77 -23.98 -5.33
CA SER A 185 -9.19 -24.73 -4.13
C SER A 185 -8.22 -25.84 -3.70
N ASP A 186 -7.68 -26.59 -4.64
CA ASP A 186 -6.71 -27.65 -4.37
C ASP A 186 -5.34 -27.10 -4.00
N VAL A 187 -4.93 -26.04 -4.70
CA VAL A 187 -3.66 -25.35 -4.47
C VAL A 187 -3.63 -24.73 -3.05
N VAL A 188 -4.70 -24.01 -2.65
CA VAL A 188 -4.78 -23.39 -1.32
C VAL A 188 -4.65 -24.45 -0.22
N LYS A 189 -5.39 -25.56 -0.34
CA LYS A 189 -5.32 -26.66 0.66
C LYS A 189 -3.92 -27.25 0.75
N ARG A 190 -3.35 -27.64 -0.38
CA ARG A 190 -2.03 -28.30 -0.43
C ARG A 190 -0.93 -27.36 0.04
N VAL A 191 -0.93 -26.10 -0.38
CA VAL A 191 0.05 -25.10 0.10
C VAL A 191 -0.07 -24.90 1.59
N SER A 192 -1.29 -24.85 2.15
CA SER A 192 -1.53 -24.74 3.59
C SER A 192 -0.96 -25.94 4.37
N GLU A 193 -1.13 -27.15 3.84
CA GLU A 193 -0.72 -28.39 4.52
C GLU A 193 0.78 -28.69 4.36
N GLU A 194 1.35 -28.41 3.18
CA GLU A 194 2.68 -28.90 2.81
C GLU A 194 3.78 -27.83 2.83
N VAL A 195 3.45 -26.53 2.64
CA VAL A 195 4.46 -25.47 2.53
C VAL A 195 4.75 -24.81 3.87
N GLY A 196 3.73 -24.60 4.71
CA GLY A 196 3.88 -24.03 6.06
C GLY A 196 4.22 -22.55 6.08
N LEU A 197 3.83 -21.80 5.05
CA LEU A 197 3.91 -20.34 4.97
C LEU A 197 2.51 -19.73 5.00
N PRO A 198 2.36 -18.47 5.48
CA PRO A 198 1.10 -17.74 5.36
C PRO A 198 0.62 -17.65 3.91
N ILE A 199 -0.67 -17.88 3.69
CA ILE A 199 -1.32 -17.77 2.39
C ILE A 199 -2.18 -16.51 2.38
N SER A 200 -2.00 -15.68 1.35
CA SER A 200 -2.92 -14.64 0.93
C SER A 200 -3.74 -15.15 -0.26
N VAL A 201 -5.02 -14.83 -0.32
CA VAL A 201 -5.85 -15.06 -1.51
C VAL A 201 -6.09 -13.75 -2.25
N ASP A 202 -5.67 -13.69 -3.52
CA ASP A 202 -5.92 -12.54 -4.41
C ASP A 202 -7.30 -12.70 -5.05
N THR A 203 -8.29 -12.08 -4.43
CA THR A 203 -9.67 -12.09 -4.91
C THR A 203 -10.46 -10.87 -4.45
N ARG A 204 -11.39 -10.42 -5.30
CA ARG A 204 -12.38 -9.38 -4.99
C ARG A 204 -13.76 -9.94 -4.66
N ARG A 205 -13.90 -11.28 -4.60
CA ARG A 205 -15.18 -11.97 -4.37
C ARG A 205 -15.25 -12.52 -2.96
N PRO A 206 -16.22 -12.04 -2.14
CA PRO A 206 -16.37 -12.51 -0.76
C PRO A 206 -16.57 -14.01 -0.63
N GLU A 207 -17.30 -14.63 -1.59
CA GLU A 207 -17.56 -16.07 -1.57
C GLU A 207 -16.28 -16.89 -1.78
N VAL A 208 -15.39 -16.43 -2.65
CA VAL A 208 -14.09 -17.07 -2.89
C VAL A 208 -13.16 -16.86 -1.70
N ALA A 209 -13.08 -15.62 -1.18
CA ALA A 209 -12.31 -15.30 0.00
C ALA A 209 -12.72 -16.17 1.20
N LYS A 210 -14.03 -16.28 1.48
CA LYS A 210 -14.54 -17.12 2.59
C LYS A 210 -14.16 -18.58 2.43
N LYS A 211 -14.28 -19.15 1.23
CA LYS A 211 -13.86 -20.55 0.96
C LYS A 211 -12.34 -20.72 1.14
N ALA A 212 -11.53 -19.77 0.66
CA ALA A 212 -10.07 -19.82 0.76
C ALA A 212 -9.57 -19.69 2.21
N LEU A 213 -10.15 -18.78 2.99
CA LEU A 213 -9.84 -18.61 4.42
C LEU A 213 -10.14 -19.89 5.22
N ARG A 214 -11.27 -20.54 4.95
CA ARG A 214 -11.63 -21.83 5.57
C ARG A 214 -10.78 -22.99 5.10
N ALA A 215 -10.11 -22.86 3.95
CA ALA A 215 -9.18 -23.84 3.42
C ALA A 215 -7.72 -23.64 3.86
N GLY A 216 -7.45 -22.63 4.70
CA GLY A 216 -6.12 -22.38 5.28
C GLY A 216 -5.45 -21.08 4.86
N ALA A 217 -6.05 -20.27 4.00
CA ALA A 217 -5.58 -18.88 3.79
C ALA A 217 -5.79 -18.06 5.08
N VAL A 218 -4.92 -17.08 5.31
CA VAL A 218 -4.96 -16.21 6.50
C VAL A 218 -5.12 -14.73 6.16
N MET A 219 -5.00 -14.40 4.87
CA MET A 219 -5.08 -13.02 4.36
C MET A 219 -5.93 -12.96 3.10
N VAL A 220 -6.51 -11.78 2.87
CA VAL A 220 -7.17 -11.42 1.62
C VAL A 220 -6.44 -10.23 1.00
N ASN A 221 -6.05 -10.36 -0.27
CA ASN A 221 -5.55 -9.27 -1.09
C ASN A 221 -6.66 -8.85 -2.06
N ASP A 222 -7.32 -7.74 -1.77
CA ASP A 222 -8.52 -7.32 -2.50
C ASP A 222 -8.30 -6.02 -3.28
N VAL A 223 -8.22 -6.17 -4.61
CA VAL A 223 -8.06 -5.05 -5.54
C VAL A 223 -9.28 -4.09 -5.56
N SER A 224 -10.43 -4.49 -5.03
CA SER A 224 -11.64 -3.65 -4.97
C SER A 224 -11.65 -2.71 -3.75
N GLY A 225 -10.78 -2.93 -2.77
CA GLY A 225 -10.71 -2.15 -1.54
C GLY A 225 -11.74 -2.57 -0.50
N LEU A 226 -11.97 -3.84 -0.31
CA LEU A 226 -12.88 -4.48 0.64
C LEU A 226 -14.35 -4.07 0.45
N LYS A 227 -14.83 -4.05 -0.80
CA LYS A 227 -16.24 -3.78 -1.13
C LYS A 227 -17.11 -5.04 -1.05
N ASP A 228 -18.38 -4.87 -1.31
CA ASP A 228 -19.38 -5.89 -1.64
C ASP A 228 -19.46 -7.07 -0.66
N GLY A 229 -19.36 -6.80 0.67
CA GLY A 229 -19.43 -7.84 1.71
C GLY A 229 -18.07 -8.44 2.11
N MET A 230 -16.96 -7.97 1.53
CA MET A 230 -15.63 -8.47 1.88
C MET A 230 -15.24 -8.11 3.33
N ILE A 231 -15.65 -6.94 3.83
CA ILE A 231 -15.41 -6.53 5.22
C ILE A 231 -15.98 -7.56 6.19
N GLU A 232 -17.22 -8.01 5.95
CA GLU A 232 -17.91 -9.01 6.78
C GLU A 232 -17.13 -10.32 6.78
N VAL A 233 -16.69 -10.80 5.63
CA VAL A 233 -15.91 -12.04 5.51
C VAL A 233 -14.59 -11.94 6.28
N VAL A 234 -13.81 -10.87 6.06
CA VAL A 234 -12.53 -10.66 6.75
C VAL A 234 -12.70 -10.62 8.27
N ARG A 235 -13.77 -9.93 8.75
CA ARG A 235 -14.09 -9.85 10.17
C ARG A 235 -14.49 -11.22 10.74
N GLU A 236 -15.43 -11.93 10.09
CA GLU A 236 -15.97 -13.21 10.57
C GLU A 236 -14.90 -14.30 10.63
N GLU A 237 -14.07 -14.40 9.60
CA GLU A 237 -13.02 -15.41 9.54
C GLU A 237 -11.74 -14.98 10.29
N GLY A 238 -11.70 -13.73 10.81
CA GLY A 238 -10.56 -13.22 11.59
C GLY A 238 -9.28 -13.05 10.77
N ALA A 239 -9.40 -12.84 9.47
CA ALA A 239 -8.29 -12.72 8.55
C ALA A 239 -7.59 -11.35 8.61
N ALA A 240 -6.36 -11.27 8.08
CA ALA A 240 -5.77 -10.02 7.65
C ALA A 240 -6.28 -9.62 6.27
N ALA A 241 -6.18 -8.34 5.90
CA ALA A 241 -6.54 -7.90 4.56
C ALA A 241 -5.71 -6.71 4.08
N PHE A 242 -5.40 -6.70 2.78
CA PHE A 242 -4.87 -5.54 2.09
C PHE A 242 -5.99 -4.80 1.36
N VAL A 243 -6.07 -3.50 1.65
CA VAL A 243 -7.00 -2.56 1.01
C VAL A 243 -6.27 -1.90 -0.14
N MET A 244 -6.65 -2.17 -1.39
CA MET A 244 -6.00 -1.55 -2.55
C MET A 244 -6.84 -0.41 -3.13
N HIS A 245 -6.15 0.62 -3.64
CA HIS A 245 -6.78 1.69 -4.39
C HIS A 245 -6.87 1.37 -5.88
N MET A 246 -8.09 1.38 -6.38
CA MET A 246 -8.41 1.36 -7.81
C MET A 246 -9.59 2.31 -8.08
N ARG A 247 -9.56 3.04 -9.20
CA ARG A 247 -10.71 3.78 -9.73
C ARG A 247 -11.33 2.95 -10.85
N GLY A 248 -12.66 2.80 -10.84
CA GLY A 248 -13.36 1.93 -11.78
C GLY A 248 -13.20 0.43 -11.46
N GLU A 249 -13.27 -0.39 -12.49
CA GLU A 249 -13.12 -1.85 -12.46
C GLU A 249 -11.93 -2.27 -13.34
N PRO A 250 -11.36 -3.48 -13.17
CA PRO A 250 -10.23 -3.93 -13.99
C PRO A 250 -10.47 -3.81 -15.51
N SER A 251 -11.71 -3.94 -15.97
CA SER A 251 -12.10 -3.82 -17.38
C SER A 251 -12.06 -2.40 -17.93
N ASN A 252 -12.27 -1.37 -17.11
CA ASN A 252 -12.38 0.04 -17.53
C ASN A 252 -11.47 1.00 -16.75
N MET A 253 -10.65 0.52 -15.83
CA MET A 253 -9.81 1.35 -14.97
C MET A 253 -8.83 2.26 -15.73
N GLN A 254 -8.55 1.97 -16.99
CA GLN A 254 -7.64 2.79 -17.82
C GLN A 254 -8.34 3.92 -18.55
N ASP A 255 -9.68 4.02 -18.49
CA ASP A 255 -10.45 5.05 -19.20
C ASP A 255 -10.29 6.45 -18.57
N ASP A 256 -10.08 6.52 -17.25
CA ASP A 256 -9.79 7.76 -16.53
C ASP A 256 -8.64 7.58 -15.53
N THR A 257 -7.45 8.00 -15.98
CA THR A 257 -6.21 7.96 -15.19
C THR A 257 -5.76 9.34 -14.70
N ARG A 258 -6.59 10.37 -14.86
CA ARG A 258 -6.25 11.76 -14.51
C ARG A 258 -6.53 12.05 -13.05
N TYR A 259 -5.54 12.64 -12.39
CA TYR A 259 -5.62 13.11 -11.01
C TYR A 259 -5.12 14.53 -10.89
N THR A 260 -5.64 15.28 -9.95
CA THR A 260 -5.07 16.58 -9.54
C THR A 260 -3.96 16.40 -8.50
N ASP A 261 -4.14 15.45 -7.59
CA ASP A 261 -3.16 15.03 -6.58
C ASP A 261 -3.35 13.52 -6.38
N VAL A 262 -2.66 12.72 -7.18
CA VAL A 262 -2.84 11.26 -7.18
C VAL A 262 -2.54 10.65 -5.81
N VAL A 263 -1.50 11.12 -5.10
CA VAL A 263 -1.14 10.58 -3.79
C VAL A 263 -2.17 10.97 -2.73
N GLY A 264 -2.66 12.22 -2.76
CA GLY A 264 -3.73 12.67 -1.88
C GLY A 264 -5.03 11.91 -2.08
N ASP A 265 -5.43 11.69 -3.34
CA ASP A 265 -6.66 10.97 -3.66
C ASP A 265 -6.56 9.48 -3.28
N VAL A 266 -5.40 8.84 -3.53
CA VAL A 266 -5.11 7.47 -3.08
C VAL A 266 -5.14 7.37 -1.55
N TYR A 267 -4.48 8.30 -0.87
CA TYR A 267 -4.45 8.35 0.59
C TYR A 267 -5.86 8.48 1.18
N ALA A 268 -6.64 9.43 0.66
CA ALA A 268 -8.01 9.67 1.12
C ALA A 268 -8.93 8.45 0.92
N PHE A 269 -8.80 7.76 -0.23
CA PHE A 269 -9.53 6.53 -0.48
C PHE A 269 -9.15 5.42 0.50
N LEU A 270 -7.85 5.13 0.63
CA LEU A 270 -7.37 4.05 1.50
C LEU A 270 -7.77 4.27 2.94
N GLU A 271 -7.62 5.49 3.45
CA GLU A 271 -7.98 5.81 4.82
C GLU A 271 -9.51 5.73 5.06
N LYS A 272 -10.32 6.16 4.08
CA LYS A 272 -11.77 5.97 4.16
C LYS A 272 -12.12 4.49 4.28
N ARG A 273 -11.55 3.63 3.44
CA ARG A 273 -11.79 2.18 3.45
C ARG A 273 -11.29 1.52 4.73
N VAL A 274 -10.10 1.88 5.20
CA VAL A 274 -9.57 1.38 6.49
C VAL A 274 -10.49 1.79 7.64
N ARG A 275 -10.98 3.04 7.65
CA ARG A 275 -11.90 3.53 8.68
C ARG A 275 -13.23 2.78 8.67
N GLU A 276 -13.80 2.52 7.49
CA GLU A 276 -15.03 1.72 7.33
C GLU A 276 -14.82 0.29 7.86
N ALA A 277 -13.70 -0.36 7.51
CA ALA A 277 -13.37 -1.70 7.99
C ALA A 277 -13.19 -1.75 9.52
N VAL A 278 -12.50 -0.77 10.11
CA VAL A 278 -12.33 -0.65 11.58
C VAL A 278 -13.68 -0.40 12.24
N SER A 279 -14.52 0.48 11.69
CA SER A 279 -15.87 0.76 12.23
C SER A 279 -16.77 -0.47 12.17
N ALA A 280 -16.56 -1.35 11.21
CA ALA A 280 -17.24 -2.64 11.11
C ALA A 280 -16.70 -3.72 12.05
N GLY A 281 -15.64 -3.42 12.83
CA GLY A 281 -15.09 -4.30 13.85
C GLY A 281 -13.83 -5.09 13.45
N ILE A 282 -13.18 -4.77 12.34
CA ILE A 282 -11.87 -5.35 12.02
C ILE A 282 -10.80 -4.62 12.84
N PRO A 283 -9.96 -5.31 13.64
CA PRO A 283 -8.82 -4.70 14.33
C PRO A 283 -7.88 -4.00 13.34
N ARG A 284 -7.35 -2.84 13.75
CA ARG A 284 -6.44 -2.06 12.90
C ARG A 284 -5.19 -2.85 12.48
N GLU A 285 -4.70 -3.72 13.33
CA GLU A 285 -3.52 -4.57 13.15
C GLU A 285 -3.71 -5.63 12.06
N ARG A 286 -4.95 -5.86 11.63
CA ARG A 286 -5.29 -6.81 10.53
C ARG A 286 -5.41 -6.14 9.17
N LEU A 287 -5.21 -4.84 9.08
CA LEU A 287 -5.37 -4.07 7.84
C LEU A 287 -4.04 -3.53 7.34
N GLY A 288 -3.68 -3.89 6.11
CA GLY A 288 -2.63 -3.29 5.31
C GLY A 288 -3.21 -2.48 4.15
N ILE A 289 -2.39 -1.69 3.49
CA ILE A 289 -2.78 -0.82 2.38
C ILE A 289 -1.89 -1.03 1.16
N ASP A 290 -2.46 -0.87 -0.05
CA ASP A 290 -1.75 -0.89 -1.33
C ASP A 290 -2.18 0.32 -2.18
N PRO A 291 -1.26 1.16 -2.65
CA PRO A 291 -1.58 2.30 -3.53
C PRO A 291 -2.11 1.88 -4.91
N GLY A 292 -2.00 0.61 -5.29
CA GLY A 292 -2.51 0.08 -6.55
C GLY A 292 -1.78 0.63 -7.78
N LEU A 293 -0.45 0.47 -7.86
CA LEU A 293 0.32 0.85 -9.05
C LEU A 293 -0.20 0.13 -10.30
N GLY A 294 -0.36 0.88 -11.40
CA GLY A 294 -0.88 0.35 -12.66
C GLY A 294 -2.41 0.23 -12.72
N PHE A 295 -3.14 0.48 -11.61
CA PHE A 295 -4.59 0.45 -11.57
C PHE A 295 -5.14 1.88 -11.62
N ALA A 296 -5.81 2.23 -12.73
CA ALA A 296 -6.35 3.56 -12.99
C ALA A 296 -5.30 4.69 -12.85
N LYS A 297 -4.07 4.46 -13.26
CA LYS A 297 -2.97 5.42 -13.18
C LYS A 297 -2.11 5.34 -14.44
N ASP A 298 -1.79 6.49 -15.03
CA ASP A 298 -0.83 6.60 -16.13
C ASP A 298 0.62 6.49 -15.62
N VAL A 299 1.59 6.70 -16.50
CA VAL A 299 3.02 6.62 -16.13
C VAL A 299 3.38 7.66 -15.08
N ASP A 300 2.95 8.90 -15.28
CA ASP A 300 3.29 10.02 -14.40
C ASP A 300 2.66 9.85 -13.03
N GLY A 301 1.39 9.41 -12.96
CA GLY A 301 0.73 9.10 -11.69
C GLY A 301 1.39 7.95 -10.93
N ASN A 302 1.86 6.90 -11.62
CA ASN A 302 2.62 5.83 -10.98
C ASN A 302 3.97 6.33 -10.45
N LEU A 303 4.68 7.18 -11.22
CA LEU A 303 5.95 7.78 -10.79
C LEU A 303 5.76 8.73 -9.61
N GLU A 304 4.70 9.54 -9.61
CA GLU A 304 4.39 10.42 -8.48
C GLU A 304 4.14 9.61 -7.21
N ILE A 305 3.37 8.51 -7.28
CA ILE A 305 3.19 7.62 -6.13
C ILE A 305 4.53 7.00 -5.69
N MET A 306 5.32 6.48 -6.63
CA MET A 306 6.63 5.89 -6.33
C MET A 306 7.58 6.88 -5.64
N SER A 307 7.54 8.16 -6.00
CA SER A 307 8.37 9.19 -5.38
C SER A 307 7.90 9.60 -3.97
N ARG A 308 6.67 9.26 -3.57
CA ARG A 308 5.98 9.72 -2.37
C ARG A 308 5.40 8.57 -1.53
N LEU A 309 5.93 7.36 -1.64
CA LEU A 309 5.44 6.18 -0.90
C LEU A 309 5.53 6.35 0.62
N ASP A 310 6.51 7.12 1.09
CA ASP A 310 6.70 7.40 2.51
C ASP A 310 5.52 8.16 3.15
N GLU A 311 4.72 8.91 2.36
CA GLU A 311 3.53 9.58 2.85
C GLU A 311 2.46 8.58 3.32
N LEU A 312 2.34 7.40 2.67
CA LEU A 312 1.38 6.37 3.03
C LEU A 312 1.65 5.78 4.42
N ARG A 313 2.89 5.82 4.89
CA ARG A 313 3.25 5.38 6.24
C ARG A 313 2.56 6.18 7.33
N SER A 314 2.16 7.42 7.04
CA SER A 314 1.41 8.27 7.97
C SER A 314 0.07 7.64 8.43
N MET A 315 -0.45 6.64 7.71
CA MET A 315 -1.63 5.87 8.16
C MET A 315 -1.33 4.90 9.30
N GLY A 316 -0.06 4.59 9.60
CA GLY A 316 0.32 3.58 10.57
C GLY A 316 -0.14 2.18 10.19
N ARG A 317 -0.19 1.86 8.90
CA ARG A 317 -0.56 0.55 8.36
C ARG A 317 0.59 -0.04 7.56
N PRO A 318 0.70 -1.39 7.51
CA PRO A 318 1.62 -2.02 6.56
C PRO A 318 1.32 -1.55 5.14
N VAL A 319 2.37 -1.14 4.41
CA VAL A 319 2.26 -0.77 3.00
C VAL A 319 2.73 -1.94 2.16
N LEU A 320 1.85 -2.46 1.31
CA LEU A 320 2.13 -3.44 0.26
C LEU A 320 2.37 -2.72 -1.06
N LEU A 321 3.35 -3.17 -1.82
CA LEU A 321 3.64 -2.64 -3.15
C LEU A 321 3.74 -3.75 -4.19
N GLY A 322 2.88 -3.70 -5.18
CA GLY A 322 2.90 -4.55 -6.38
C GLY A 322 3.43 -3.80 -7.59
N ALA A 323 4.75 -3.64 -7.72
CA ALA A 323 5.38 -2.99 -8.87
C ALA A 323 5.96 -3.98 -9.90
N SER A 324 6.10 -5.27 -9.53
CA SER A 324 6.78 -6.30 -10.31
C SER A 324 6.20 -6.45 -11.71
N ARG A 325 7.04 -6.30 -12.72
CA ARG A 325 6.75 -6.43 -14.15
C ARG A 325 5.63 -5.52 -14.68
N LYS A 326 5.28 -4.43 -13.95
CA LYS A 326 4.22 -3.49 -14.35
C LYS A 326 4.57 -2.75 -15.64
N ALA A 327 3.54 -2.46 -16.45
CA ALA A 327 3.70 -1.87 -17.79
C ALA A 327 4.38 -0.48 -17.77
N PHE A 328 4.13 0.32 -16.73
CA PHE A 328 4.75 1.65 -16.62
C PHE A 328 6.28 1.55 -16.50
N LEU A 329 6.82 0.51 -15.86
CA LEU A 329 8.27 0.28 -15.76
C LEU A 329 8.87 0.00 -17.15
N GLY A 330 8.20 -0.81 -17.97
CA GLY A 330 8.63 -1.06 -19.34
C GLY A 330 8.58 0.19 -20.23
N LYS A 331 7.62 1.11 -19.97
CA LYS A 331 7.58 2.40 -20.68
C LYS A 331 8.74 3.33 -20.32
N ILE A 332 9.31 3.17 -19.14
CA ILE A 332 10.46 3.98 -18.67
C ILE A 332 11.78 3.35 -19.10
N ALA A 333 11.97 2.05 -18.83
CA ALA A 333 13.23 1.36 -19.06
C ALA A 333 13.37 0.80 -20.47
N GLY A 334 12.25 0.70 -21.23
CA GLY A 334 12.20 -0.02 -22.50
C GLY A 334 11.99 -1.53 -22.29
N GLY A 335 11.83 -2.25 -23.39
CA GLY A 335 11.68 -3.72 -23.38
C GLY A 335 10.26 -4.25 -23.20
N GLY A 336 10.12 -5.56 -23.42
CA GLY A 336 8.88 -6.32 -23.25
C GLY A 336 8.60 -6.71 -21.79
N PRO A 337 7.54 -7.49 -21.53
CA PRO A 337 7.23 -7.98 -20.18
C PRO A 337 8.37 -8.78 -19.53
N GLU A 338 9.14 -9.53 -20.33
CA GLU A 338 10.26 -10.36 -19.90
C GLU A 338 11.49 -9.51 -19.50
N ASP A 339 11.64 -8.31 -20.09
CA ASP A 339 12.80 -7.44 -19.87
C ASP A 339 12.63 -6.50 -18.66
N ARG A 340 11.56 -6.67 -17.86
CA ARG A 340 11.22 -5.75 -16.76
C ARG A 340 11.82 -6.11 -15.41
N LEU A 341 12.67 -7.13 -15.33
CA LEU A 341 13.26 -7.57 -14.06
C LEU A 341 14.05 -6.43 -13.41
N ASP A 342 15.01 -5.85 -14.12
CA ASP A 342 15.89 -4.80 -13.58
C ASP A 342 15.09 -3.58 -13.08
N ALA A 343 14.10 -3.14 -13.87
CA ALA A 343 13.23 -2.05 -13.48
C ALA A 343 12.34 -2.40 -12.26
N SER A 344 11.90 -3.66 -12.14
CA SER A 344 11.16 -4.16 -10.98
C SER A 344 12.01 -4.16 -9.72
N LEU A 345 13.27 -4.59 -9.82
CA LEU A 345 14.22 -4.58 -8.71
C LEU A 345 14.60 -3.16 -8.29
N ALA A 346 14.80 -2.26 -9.26
CA ALA A 346 15.03 -0.84 -8.96
C ALA A 346 13.84 -0.21 -8.22
N ALA A 347 12.60 -0.47 -8.67
CA ALA A 347 11.38 -0.01 -7.99
C ALA A 347 11.28 -0.57 -6.57
N ALA A 348 11.61 -1.86 -6.36
CA ALA A 348 11.63 -2.48 -5.04
C ALA A 348 12.68 -1.84 -4.12
N ALA A 349 13.89 -1.57 -4.61
CA ALA A 349 14.94 -0.93 -3.83
C ALA A 349 14.55 0.50 -3.41
N VAL A 350 14.00 1.30 -4.33
CA VAL A 350 13.51 2.66 -4.04
C VAL A 350 12.38 2.63 -2.99
N ALA A 351 11.43 1.73 -3.14
CA ALA A 351 10.32 1.58 -2.20
C ALA A 351 10.79 1.10 -0.81
N CYS A 352 11.75 0.19 -0.75
CA CYS A 352 12.39 -0.25 0.48
C CYS A 352 13.06 0.93 1.21
N TRP A 353 13.76 1.79 0.47
CA TRP A 353 14.37 3.00 1.02
C TRP A 353 13.33 3.93 1.65
N GLN A 354 12.15 4.07 1.06
CA GLN A 354 11.04 4.86 1.58
C GLN A 354 10.25 4.16 2.71
N GLY A 355 10.60 2.92 3.07
CA GLY A 355 10.02 2.21 4.20
C GLY A 355 8.75 1.43 3.88
N VAL A 356 8.58 0.99 2.65
CA VAL A 356 7.56 0.00 2.29
C VAL A 356 7.85 -1.32 2.97
N HIS A 357 6.81 -1.99 3.47
CA HIS A 357 6.92 -3.16 4.33
C HIS A 357 6.84 -4.49 3.58
N LEU A 358 5.97 -4.56 2.55
CA LEU A 358 5.71 -5.78 1.79
C LEU A 358 5.83 -5.54 0.29
N PHE A 359 6.35 -6.54 -0.42
CA PHE A 359 6.61 -6.48 -1.85
C PHE A 359 5.97 -7.67 -2.54
N ARG A 360 4.93 -7.42 -3.34
CA ARG A 360 4.22 -8.44 -4.12
C ARG A 360 4.88 -8.61 -5.48
N VAL A 361 5.48 -9.78 -5.71
CA VAL A 361 6.43 -9.97 -6.80
C VAL A 361 6.30 -11.32 -7.53
N HIS A 362 6.74 -11.36 -8.80
CA HIS A 362 6.91 -12.59 -9.57
C HIS A 362 8.31 -13.22 -9.34
N ASP A 363 9.34 -12.36 -9.23
CA ASP A 363 10.75 -12.76 -9.18
C ASP A 363 11.23 -12.76 -7.71
N VAL A 364 10.90 -13.83 -6.97
CA VAL A 364 11.11 -13.91 -5.51
C VAL A 364 12.58 -13.81 -5.16
N LYS A 365 13.41 -14.70 -5.73
CA LYS A 365 14.84 -14.82 -5.40
C LYS A 365 15.60 -13.49 -5.58
N GLU A 366 15.41 -12.87 -6.73
CA GLU A 366 16.07 -11.61 -7.09
C GLU A 366 15.60 -10.48 -6.19
N THR A 367 14.28 -10.44 -5.89
CA THR A 367 13.71 -9.43 -4.99
C THR A 367 14.19 -9.58 -3.56
N VAL A 368 14.22 -10.79 -3.00
CA VAL A 368 14.76 -11.07 -1.65
C VAL A 368 16.20 -10.56 -1.52
N ARG A 369 17.04 -10.84 -2.52
CA ARG A 369 18.44 -10.37 -2.53
C ARG A 369 18.51 -8.84 -2.61
N THR A 370 17.70 -8.23 -3.47
CA THR A 370 17.65 -6.77 -3.64
C THR A 370 17.22 -6.08 -2.35
N LEU A 371 16.15 -6.57 -1.71
CA LEU A 371 15.63 -5.99 -0.47
C LEU A 371 16.59 -6.15 0.70
N LYS A 372 17.31 -7.27 0.78
CA LYS A 372 18.35 -7.49 1.78
C LYS A 372 19.45 -6.45 1.63
N ALA A 373 19.92 -6.19 0.41
CA ALA A 373 20.94 -5.17 0.14
C ALA A 373 20.43 -3.74 0.41
N ALA A 374 19.24 -3.40 -0.10
CA ALA A 374 18.63 -2.08 0.07
C ALA A 374 18.35 -1.75 1.55
N SER A 375 17.85 -2.73 2.33
CA SER A 375 17.62 -2.58 3.77
C SER A 375 18.91 -2.36 4.54
N ALA A 376 19.98 -3.10 4.22
CA ALA A 376 21.30 -2.92 4.84
C ALA A 376 21.88 -1.54 4.54
N MET A 377 21.79 -1.09 3.29
CA MET A 377 22.23 0.26 2.89
C MET A 377 21.45 1.36 3.60
N ARG A 378 20.13 1.18 3.76
CA ARG A 378 19.26 2.13 4.44
C ARG A 378 19.57 2.24 5.93
N SER A 379 19.79 1.11 6.61
CA SER A 379 20.07 1.07 8.05
C SER A 379 21.53 1.40 8.40
N GLY A 380 22.45 1.28 7.45
CA GLY A 380 23.88 1.36 7.70
C GLY A 380 24.43 0.17 8.52
N ILE A 381 23.65 -0.91 8.65
CA ILE A 381 23.97 -2.10 9.45
C ILE A 381 24.04 -3.32 8.53
N SER A 382 25.13 -4.08 8.65
CA SER A 382 25.27 -5.36 7.93
C SER A 382 24.20 -6.36 8.42
N PRO A 383 23.50 -7.06 7.51
CA PRO A 383 22.60 -8.13 7.91
C PRO A 383 23.38 -9.22 8.61
N ARG A 384 22.92 -9.61 9.78
CA ARG A 384 23.45 -10.76 10.54
C ARG A 384 22.97 -12.07 9.97
#